data_8be4c4aec6f759594963ee1a47dea7a1
#
_entry.id   8be4c4aec6f759594963ee1a47dea7a1
#
_cell.length_a   1.000
_cell.length_b   1.000
_cell.length_c   1.000
_cell.angle_alpha   90.00
_cell.angle_beta   90.00
_cell.angle_gamma   90.00
#
_symmetry.space_group_name_H-M   'P 1'
#
loop_
_entity.id
_entity.type
_entity.pdbx_description
1 polymer ?
#
loop_
_entity_poly.entity_id
_entity_poly.type
_entity_poly.pdbx_seq_one_letter_code
_entity_poly.pdbx_strand_id
1 'polypeptide(L)'
;MEIKMVGMKPGERIEFSTIEKRPNLTLSDGGRIIVWPILALEVWNIDRAMARMVISPPQGEPMTPDHPNWSWHEYGMRVGFWRLKKMLEALSVRPTVTLNGRVCDDYPEVAGACLDAGWEFNAHSYEQLPMHKLDNERTVIDRSLDVIEKFCGKRPRGWFGPGLTQTFETLDHLSQAGIEYIGDWVLDDQPVWAQTTHKPVAALPYNYELHDIVMMNIQNNESHIYRDRAMDYFNTLYEESTDGHPRVIALAMHPYLSGSPHRIRYVRETFEKILSFPGVVCWDGEQILDWFAKQIPA
;
A
#
# COMPACT_ATOMS: atom_id res chain seq x y z
N MET A 1 -17.60 -4.67 -32.79
CA MET A 1 -16.54 -4.76 -31.78
C MET A 1 -16.94 -5.91 -30.88
N GLU A 2 -16.29 -7.07 -31.01
CA GLU A 2 -16.55 -8.20 -30.13
C GLU A 2 -16.15 -7.81 -28.71
N ILE A 3 -17.08 -7.86 -27.77
CA ILE A 3 -16.79 -7.72 -26.34
C ILE A 3 -16.01 -8.98 -25.95
N LYS A 4 -14.70 -8.87 -25.88
CA LYS A 4 -13.85 -9.95 -25.38
C LYS A 4 -14.29 -10.22 -23.94
N MET A 5 -14.82 -11.39 -23.66
CA MET A 5 -15.15 -11.79 -22.29
C MET A 5 -13.88 -11.74 -21.46
N VAL A 6 -13.87 -10.90 -20.42
CA VAL A 6 -12.77 -10.82 -19.47
C VAL A 6 -12.91 -11.99 -18.51
N GLY A 7 -11.87 -12.81 -18.39
CA GLY A 7 -11.82 -13.89 -17.42
C GLY A 7 -11.72 -13.34 -15.98
N MET A 8 -12.11 -14.16 -15.01
CA MET A 8 -12.16 -13.72 -13.60
C MET A 8 -10.82 -13.95 -12.86
N LYS A 9 -9.99 -14.87 -13.33
CA LYS A 9 -8.71 -15.15 -12.69
C LYS A 9 -7.68 -14.08 -13.00
N PRO A 10 -6.77 -13.74 -12.07
CA PRO A 10 -5.76 -12.71 -12.30
C PRO A 10 -4.96 -12.89 -13.61
N GLY A 11 -4.53 -14.11 -13.92
CA GLY A 11 -3.81 -14.39 -15.17
C GLY A 11 -4.64 -14.26 -16.46
N GLU A 12 -5.97 -14.17 -16.37
CA GLU A 12 -6.86 -13.90 -17.51
C GLU A 12 -7.13 -12.39 -17.67
N ARG A 13 -6.82 -11.61 -16.63
CA ARG A 13 -7.02 -10.15 -16.58
C ARG A 13 -5.77 -9.35 -16.98
N ILE A 14 -4.60 -9.97 -16.95
CA ILE A 14 -3.32 -9.35 -17.28
C ILE A 14 -2.69 -10.08 -18.44
N GLU A 15 -2.32 -9.35 -19.49
CA GLU A 15 -1.52 -9.90 -20.57
C GLU A 15 -0.10 -10.20 -20.08
N PHE A 16 0.36 -11.43 -20.23
CA PHE A 16 1.72 -11.81 -19.86
C PHE A 16 2.73 -11.14 -20.79
N SER A 17 3.63 -10.37 -20.24
CA SER A 17 4.76 -9.78 -20.93
C SER A 17 6.00 -9.82 -20.04
N THR A 18 7.15 -10.15 -20.60
CA THR A 18 8.41 -10.04 -19.88
C THR A 18 8.87 -8.60 -19.83
N ILE A 19 9.53 -8.20 -18.74
CA ILE A 19 10.00 -6.83 -18.56
C ILE A 19 10.94 -6.37 -19.69
N GLU A 20 11.73 -7.30 -20.28
CA GLU A 20 12.65 -7.04 -21.39
C GLU A 20 11.96 -6.70 -22.73
N LYS A 21 10.68 -7.01 -22.88
CA LYS A 21 9.93 -6.85 -24.15
C LYS A 21 8.86 -5.75 -24.07
N ARG A 22 8.80 -5.02 -22.97
CA ARG A 22 7.83 -3.96 -22.79
C ARG A 22 8.23 -2.66 -23.48
N PRO A 23 7.26 -1.81 -23.80
CA PRO A 23 7.54 -0.44 -24.20
C PRO A 23 8.39 0.28 -23.16
N ASN A 24 9.35 1.06 -23.58
CA ASN A 24 10.14 1.87 -22.69
C ASN A 24 9.26 2.93 -22.03
N LEU A 25 9.30 2.95 -20.68
CA LEU A 25 8.75 4.04 -19.88
C LEU A 25 9.87 5.04 -19.60
N THR A 26 9.53 6.32 -19.54
CA THR A 26 10.50 7.39 -19.27
C THR A 26 10.10 8.18 -18.04
N LEU A 27 11.08 8.49 -17.19
CA LEU A 27 10.96 9.52 -16.17
C LEU A 27 11.67 10.79 -16.63
N SER A 28 11.15 11.97 -16.26
CA SER A 28 11.82 13.24 -16.54
C SER A 28 13.22 13.27 -15.91
N ASP A 29 14.10 14.07 -16.51
CA ASP A 29 15.43 14.37 -15.99
C ASP A 29 16.33 13.15 -15.75
N GLY A 30 16.17 12.09 -16.56
CA GLY A 30 16.97 10.86 -16.41
C GLY A 30 16.62 10.05 -15.18
N GLY A 31 15.39 10.16 -14.71
CA GLY A 31 14.88 9.40 -13.57
C GLY A 31 14.92 7.90 -13.81
N ARG A 32 15.22 7.13 -12.77
CA ARG A 32 15.46 5.68 -12.82
C ARG A 32 14.57 4.89 -11.88
N ILE A 33 14.36 5.39 -10.66
CA ILE A 33 13.60 4.72 -9.61
C ILE A 33 12.52 5.65 -9.09
N ILE A 34 11.32 5.11 -8.96
CA ILE A 34 10.21 5.69 -8.22
C ILE A 34 10.13 5.00 -6.86
N VAL A 35 10.33 5.75 -5.79
CA VAL A 35 10.03 5.28 -4.43
C VAL A 35 8.57 5.58 -4.14
N TRP A 36 7.81 4.54 -3.80
CA TRP A 36 6.41 4.65 -3.39
C TRP A 36 6.27 4.41 -1.88
N PRO A 37 6.26 5.46 -1.06
CA PRO A 37 6.03 5.31 0.37
C PRO A 37 4.55 5.05 0.65
N ILE A 38 4.24 4.05 1.46
CA ILE A 38 2.88 3.67 1.82
C ILE A 38 2.77 3.65 3.35
N LEU A 39 1.76 4.34 3.87
CA LEU A 39 1.44 4.36 5.30
C LEU A 39 0.07 3.73 5.52
N ALA A 40 0.03 2.57 6.17
CA ALA A 40 -1.21 1.85 6.44
C ALA A 40 -1.80 2.26 7.79
N LEU A 41 -3.05 2.72 7.78
CA LEU A 41 -3.84 3.08 8.96
C LEU A 41 -5.04 2.13 9.06
N GLU A 42 -5.03 1.27 10.07
CA GLU A 42 -5.96 0.17 10.20
C GLU A 42 -6.79 0.28 11.48
N VAL A 43 -8.03 -0.18 11.47
CA VAL A 43 -8.86 -0.33 12.66
C VAL A 43 -9.12 -1.80 12.92
N TRP A 44 -8.64 -2.29 14.06
CA TRP A 44 -8.79 -3.67 14.49
C TRP A 44 -9.91 -3.78 15.53
N ASN A 45 -10.87 -4.63 15.24
CA ASN A 45 -11.98 -4.86 16.16
C ASN A 45 -11.56 -5.85 17.25
N ILE A 46 -11.63 -5.42 18.53
CA ILE A 46 -11.26 -6.23 19.68
C ILE A 46 -12.20 -7.45 19.90
N ASP A 47 -13.39 -7.41 19.32
CA ASP A 47 -14.37 -8.50 19.41
C ASP A 47 -14.05 -9.70 18.51
N ARG A 48 -12.91 -9.63 17.80
CA ARG A 48 -12.43 -10.67 16.87
C ARG A 48 -10.98 -11.03 17.18
N ALA A 49 -10.51 -12.14 16.62
CA ALA A 49 -9.09 -12.46 16.63
C ALA A 49 -8.28 -11.35 15.95
N MET A 50 -7.20 -10.91 16.56
CA MET A 50 -6.35 -9.86 16.03
C MET A 50 -5.71 -10.28 14.71
N ALA A 51 -5.69 -9.35 13.74
CA ALA A 51 -5.10 -9.57 12.43
C ALA A 51 -3.58 -9.80 12.49
N ARG A 52 -2.93 -9.23 13.49
CA ARG A 52 -1.50 -9.41 13.77
C ARG A 52 -1.28 -9.53 15.27
N MET A 53 -0.24 -10.26 15.63
CA MET A 53 0.10 -10.50 17.02
C MET A 53 1.58 -10.25 17.27
N VAL A 54 1.89 -9.48 18.30
CA VAL A 54 3.26 -9.36 18.85
C VAL A 54 3.44 -10.33 20.02
N ILE A 55 2.35 -10.69 20.69
CA ILE A 55 2.31 -11.71 21.73
C ILE A 55 1.46 -12.87 21.21
N SER A 56 2.05 -14.05 21.12
CA SER A 56 1.33 -15.27 20.77
C SER A 56 0.29 -15.61 21.84
N PRO A 57 -0.87 -16.16 21.47
CA PRO A 57 -1.88 -16.56 22.43
C PRO A 57 -1.32 -17.59 23.44
N PRO A 58 -1.62 -17.45 24.74
CA PRO A 58 -1.30 -18.48 25.73
C PRO A 58 -1.88 -19.81 25.31
N GLN A 59 -1.11 -20.89 25.43
CA GLN A 59 -1.55 -22.25 25.11
C GLN A 59 -1.98 -22.46 23.64
N GLY A 60 -1.66 -21.52 22.74
CA GLY A 60 -1.97 -21.62 21.31
C GLY A 60 -3.41 -21.28 20.93
N GLU A 61 -4.27 -20.93 21.86
CA GLU A 61 -5.67 -20.59 21.61
C GLU A 61 -5.85 -19.10 21.41
N PRO A 62 -6.48 -18.64 20.28
CA PRO A 62 -6.77 -17.23 20.06
C PRO A 62 -7.62 -16.64 21.18
N MET A 63 -7.20 -15.49 21.68
CA MET A 63 -7.96 -14.74 22.70
C MET A 63 -9.00 -13.85 22.04
N THR A 64 -10.19 -13.81 22.62
CA THR A 64 -11.22 -12.80 22.31
C THR A 64 -11.94 -12.42 23.60
N PRO A 65 -11.77 -11.18 24.09
CA PRO A 65 -10.98 -10.06 23.51
C PRO A 65 -9.47 -10.25 23.71
N ASP A 66 -8.67 -9.84 22.70
CA ASP A 66 -7.20 -9.84 22.73
C ASP A 66 -6.66 -8.45 23.08
N HIS A 67 -6.70 -8.10 24.37
CA HIS A 67 -6.23 -6.81 24.87
C HIS A 67 -4.75 -6.52 24.57
N PRO A 68 -3.79 -7.46 24.69
CA PRO A 68 -2.39 -7.19 24.42
C PRO A 68 -2.13 -6.76 22.98
N ASN A 69 -2.63 -7.52 22.01
CA ASN A 69 -2.37 -7.22 20.60
C ASN A 69 -3.21 -6.04 20.10
N TRP A 70 -4.44 -5.87 20.60
CA TRP A 70 -5.23 -4.68 20.33
C TRP A 70 -4.55 -3.42 20.88
N SER A 71 -4.05 -3.44 22.12
CA SER A 71 -3.38 -2.28 22.71
C SER A 71 -2.05 -1.93 22.01
N TRP A 72 -1.37 -2.93 21.47
CA TRP A 72 -0.17 -2.71 20.63
C TRP A 72 -0.54 -1.98 19.33
N HIS A 73 -1.64 -2.33 18.70
CA HIS A 73 -2.16 -1.59 17.55
C HIS A 73 -2.52 -0.15 17.94
N GLU A 74 -3.23 0.04 19.07
CA GLU A 74 -3.57 1.36 19.62
C GLU A 74 -2.34 2.23 19.88
N TYR A 75 -1.24 1.65 20.36
CA TYR A 75 0.03 2.36 20.47
C TYR A 75 0.47 2.96 19.11
N GLY A 76 0.23 2.24 18.03
CA GLY A 76 0.49 2.73 16.68
C GLY A 76 -0.25 4.02 16.37
N MET A 77 -1.56 4.06 16.62
CA MET A 77 -2.39 5.25 16.37
C MET A 77 -2.09 6.40 17.34
N ARG A 78 -1.83 6.09 18.60
CA ARG A 78 -1.60 7.09 19.66
C ARG A 78 -0.22 7.71 19.65
N VAL A 79 0.82 6.96 19.22
CA VAL A 79 2.22 7.37 19.34
C VAL A 79 3.02 7.12 18.06
N GLY A 80 2.95 5.91 17.50
CA GLY A 80 3.76 5.50 16.36
C GLY A 80 3.52 6.33 15.10
N PHE A 81 2.26 6.63 14.82
CA PHE A 81 1.85 7.51 13.71
C PHE A 81 2.53 8.88 13.78
N TRP A 82 2.47 9.54 14.93
CA TRP A 82 3.03 10.88 15.09
C TRP A 82 4.55 10.91 14.93
N ARG A 83 5.21 9.82 15.30
CA ARG A 83 6.65 9.65 15.08
C ARG A 83 6.99 9.46 13.61
N LEU A 84 6.21 8.61 12.90
CA LEU A 84 6.34 8.43 11.44
C LEU A 84 6.04 9.72 10.69
N LYS A 85 4.94 10.41 11.02
CA LYS A 85 4.57 11.68 10.41
C LYS A 85 5.70 12.69 10.51
N LYS A 86 6.24 12.91 11.71
CA LYS A 86 7.37 13.83 11.93
C LYS A 86 8.60 13.44 11.11
N MET A 87 8.88 12.15 10.97
CA MET A 87 10.02 11.65 10.18
C MET A 87 9.79 11.90 8.68
N LEU A 88 8.62 11.55 8.16
CA LEU A 88 8.29 11.71 6.74
C LEU A 88 8.27 13.18 6.32
N GLU A 89 7.69 14.06 7.13
CA GLU A 89 7.70 15.50 6.89
C GLU A 89 9.12 16.07 6.89
N ALA A 90 9.98 15.64 7.83
CA ALA A 90 11.36 16.08 7.88
C ALA A 90 12.18 15.67 6.64
N LEU A 91 11.78 14.60 5.97
CA LEU A 91 12.37 14.10 4.72
C LEU A 91 11.65 14.60 3.47
N SER A 92 10.61 15.43 3.62
CA SER A 92 9.73 15.87 2.53
C SER A 92 9.10 14.70 1.76
N VAL A 93 8.86 13.58 2.43
CA VAL A 93 8.22 12.38 1.89
C VAL A 93 6.71 12.46 2.10
N ARG A 94 5.95 12.31 1.03
CA ARG A 94 4.48 12.29 1.04
C ARG A 94 4.02 10.88 0.71
N PRO A 95 3.54 10.11 1.69
CA PRO A 95 3.09 8.74 1.45
C PRO A 95 1.69 8.70 0.83
N THR A 96 1.40 7.61 0.13
CA THR A 96 0.04 7.12 -0.02
C THR A 96 -0.44 6.60 1.33
N VAL A 97 -1.47 7.22 1.89
CA VAL A 97 -2.10 6.74 3.13
C VAL A 97 -3.20 5.76 2.76
N THR A 98 -2.92 4.47 2.94
CA THR A 98 -3.95 3.43 2.79
C THR A 98 -4.64 3.25 4.13
N LEU A 99 -5.94 3.61 4.18
CA LEU A 99 -6.67 3.63 5.44
C LEU A 99 -8.02 2.91 5.37
N ASN A 100 -8.37 2.22 6.45
CA ASN A 100 -9.75 1.78 6.61
C ASN A 100 -10.66 3.02 6.70
N GLY A 101 -11.84 2.99 6.06
CA GLY A 101 -12.81 4.09 6.16
C GLY A 101 -13.15 4.46 7.61
N ARG A 102 -13.15 3.48 8.49
CA ARG A 102 -13.40 3.63 9.92
C ARG A 102 -12.33 4.48 10.65
N VAL A 103 -11.14 4.67 10.09
CA VAL A 103 -10.14 5.61 10.65
C VAL A 103 -10.68 7.03 10.67
N CYS A 104 -11.46 7.42 9.67
CA CYS A 104 -12.10 8.74 9.62
C CYS A 104 -13.13 8.94 10.76
N ASP A 105 -13.77 7.85 11.18
CA ASP A 105 -14.80 7.88 12.25
C ASP A 105 -14.16 7.75 13.64
N ASP A 106 -13.24 6.77 13.84
CA ASP A 106 -12.70 6.43 15.16
C ASP A 106 -11.44 7.24 15.54
N TYR A 107 -10.65 7.69 14.52
CA TYR A 107 -9.40 8.44 14.70
C TYR A 107 -9.33 9.70 13.83
N PRO A 108 -10.33 10.61 13.91
CA PRO A 108 -10.41 11.79 13.04
C PRO A 108 -9.19 12.70 13.15
N GLU A 109 -8.52 12.75 14.31
CA GLU A 109 -7.28 13.52 14.49
C GLU A 109 -6.12 12.95 13.66
N VAL A 110 -6.02 11.62 13.55
CA VAL A 110 -5.00 10.96 12.74
C VAL A 110 -5.27 11.17 11.25
N ALA A 111 -6.52 10.95 10.81
CA ALA A 111 -6.92 11.20 9.43
C ALA A 111 -6.78 12.70 9.07
N GLY A 112 -7.20 13.60 9.96
CA GLY A 112 -7.05 15.05 9.77
C GLY A 112 -5.59 15.48 9.62
N ALA A 113 -4.68 14.89 10.42
CA ALA A 113 -3.25 15.19 10.31
C ALA A 113 -2.64 14.72 8.98
N CYS A 114 -3.17 13.66 8.35
CA CYS A 114 -2.79 13.23 7.00
C CYS A 114 -3.31 14.23 5.95
N LEU A 115 -4.58 14.66 6.10
CA LEU A 115 -5.21 15.63 5.21
C LEU A 115 -4.48 16.98 5.24
N ASP A 116 -4.16 17.49 6.44
CA ASP A 116 -3.42 18.74 6.61
C ASP A 116 -2.00 18.70 6.01
N ALA A 117 -1.38 17.52 6.01
CA ALA A 117 -0.09 17.29 5.37
C ALA A 117 -0.21 17.16 3.84
N GLY A 118 -1.43 17.15 3.29
CA GLY A 118 -1.69 16.99 1.86
C GLY A 118 -1.29 15.62 1.31
N TRP A 119 -1.41 14.56 2.13
CA TRP A 119 -1.10 13.20 1.73
C TRP A 119 -2.26 12.58 0.94
N GLU A 120 -1.94 11.70 0.00
CA GLU A 120 -2.94 10.95 -0.75
C GLU A 120 -3.72 9.99 0.16
N PHE A 121 -5.05 9.94 0.01
CA PHE A 121 -5.90 8.94 0.65
C PHE A 121 -6.26 7.84 -0.33
N ASN A 122 -5.87 6.61 0.04
CA ASN A 122 -6.17 5.36 -0.64
C ASN A 122 -7.08 4.51 0.25
N ALA A 123 -8.09 3.87 -0.32
CA ALA A 123 -9.05 3.10 0.47
C ALA A 123 -8.53 1.69 0.80
N HIS A 124 -8.81 1.24 2.05
CA HIS A 124 -8.40 -0.06 2.59
C HIS A 124 -9.56 -0.79 3.27
N SER A 125 -10.69 -0.95 2.55
CA SER A 125 -11.94 -1.43 3.14
C SER A 125 -12.46 -0.51 4.26
N TYR A 126 -13.57 -0.88 4.91
CA TYR A 126 -14.11 -0.08 6.02
C TYR A 126 -13.40 -0.35 7.36
N GLU A 127 -13.08 -1.60 7.64
CA GLU A 127 -12.29 -2.05 8.79
C GLU A 127 -11.33 -3.19 8.38
N GLN A 128 -10.41 -3.59 9.24
CA GLN A 128 -9.41 -4.62 8.92
C GLN A 128 -10.02 -6.03 8.93
N LEU A 129 -10.78 -6.32 7.88
CA LEU A 129 -11.41 -7.62 7.62
C LEU A 129 -11.14 -8.04 6.17
N PRO A 130 -10.59 -9.27 5.94
CA PRO A 130 -10.31 -9.78 4.61
C PRO A 130 -11.54 -9.79 3.70
N MET A 131 -11.36 -9.39 2.42
CA MET A 131 -12.46 -9.23 1.45
C MET A 131 -13.32 -10.48 1.30
N HIS A 132 -12.70 -11.66 1.24
CA HIS A 132 -13.41 -12.95 1.11
C HIS A 132 -14.22 -13.37 2.35
N LYS A 133 -14.17 -12.58 3.44
CA LYS A 133 -14.98 -12.79 4.66
C LYS A 133 -16.14 -11.80 4.77
N LEU A 134 -16.31 -10.94 3.78
CA LEU A 134 -17.40 -9.97 3.77
C LEU A 134 -18.67 -10.62 3.21
N ASP A 135 -19.80 -10.38 3.85
CA ASP A 135 -21.11 -10.86 3.37
C ASP A 135 -21.53 -10.18 2.06
N ASN A 136 -21.19 -8.90 1.92
CA ASN A 136 -21.43 -8.11 0.72
C ASN A 136 -20.25 -7.16 0.47
N GLU A 137 -19.32 -7.62 -0.33
CA GLU A 137 -18.10 -6.91 -0.67
C GLU A 137 -18.36 -5.54 -1.30
N ARG A 138 -19.29 -5.48 -2.26
CA ARG A 138 -19.63 -4.25 -2.97
C ARG A 138 -20.14 -3.16 -2.04
N THR A 139 -21.02 -3.49 -1.11
CA THR A 139 -21.53 -2.53 -0.12
C THR A 139 -20.42 -1.98 0.76
N VAL A 140 -19.46 -2.85 1.15
CA VAL A 140 -18.33 -2.41 1.99
C VAL A 140 -17.37 -1.52 1.21
N ILE A 141 -17.11 -1.82 -0.06
CA ILE A 141 -16.31 -0.97 -0.95
C ILE A 141 -16.94 0.42 -1.05
N ASP A 142 -18.22 0.50 -1.46
CA ASP A 142 -18.92 1.77 -1.61
C ASP A 142 -18.93 2.57 -0.31
N ARG A 143 -19.26 1.94 0.83
CA ARG A 143 -19.23 2.58 2.16
C ARG A 143 -17.85 3.15 2.49
N SER A 144 -16.80 2.40 2.22
CA SER A 144 -15.42 2.83 2.51
C SER A 144 -15.06 4.09 1.74
N LEU A 145 -15.37 4.09 0.45
CA LEU A 145 -15.11 5.23 -0.43
C LEU A 145 -15.93 6.45 -0.04
N ASP A 146 -17.20 6.27 0.26
CA ASP A 146 -18.11 7.38 0.64
C ASP A 146 -17.69 8.04 1.96
N VAL A 147 -17.26 7.25 2.96
CA VAL A 147 -16.79 7.80 4.24
C VAL A 147 -15.50 8.59 4.05
N ILE A 148 -14.54 8.06 3.29
CA ILE A 148 -13.27 8.75 3.03
C ILE A 148 -13.52 10.03 2.21
N GLU A 149 -14.33 9.95 1.14
CA GLU A 149 -14.68 11.10 0.32
C GLU A 149 -15.38 12.20 1.13
N LYS A 150 -16.32 11.83 1.99
CA LYS A 150 -16.99 12.76 2.90
C LYS A 150 -16.00 13.44 3.84
N PHE A 151 -14.97 12.73 4.30
CA PHE A 151 -13.97 13.25 5.23
C PHE A 151 -12.98 14.19 4.53
N CYS A 152 -12.39 13.78 3.40
CA CYS A 152 -11.31 14.53 2.75
C CYS A 152 -11.74 15.37 1.54
N GLY A 153 -13.02 15.28 1.11
CA GLY A 153 -13.56 16.02 -0.03
C GLY A 153 -13.14 15.48 -1.40
N LYS A 154 -12.45 14.34 -1.45
CA LYS A 154 -11.99 13.70 -2.68
C LYS A 154 -12.21 12.19 -2.60
N ARG A 155 -12.82 11.61 -3.65
CA ARG A 155 -12.97 10.15 -3.73
C ARG A 155 -11.61 9.50 -3.98
N PRO A 156 -11.24 8.44 -3.21
CA PRO A 156 -10.01 7.71 -3.45
C PRO A 156 -9.96 7.09 -4.86
N ARG A 157 -8.82 7.20 -5.52
CA ARG A 157 -8.57 6.56 -6.82
C ARG A 157 -7.90 5.20 -6.67
N GLY A 158 -7.31 4.91 -5.52
CA GLY A 158 -6.58 3.70 -5.23
C GLY A 158 -7.21 2.84 -4.16
N TRP A 159 -6.84 1.55 -4.20
CA TRP A 159 -7.32 0.53 -3.26
C TRP A 159 -6.23 -0.44 -2.85
N PHE A 160 -6.25 -0.81 -1.57
CA PHE A 160 -5.61 -2.01 -1.03
C PHE A 160 -6.64 -2.84 -0.28
N GLY A 161 -6.73 -4.13 -0.55
CA GLY A 161 -7.56 -5.05 0.24
C GLY A 161 -6.89 -5.38 1.58
N PRO A 162 -7.64 -5.49 2.69
CA PRO A 162 -7.07 -5.96 3.96
C PRO A 162 -6.34 -7.28 3.82
N GLY A 163 -5.04 -7.29 4.18
CA GLY A 163 -4.17 -8.43 3.97
C GLY A 163 -3.93 -8.78 2.48
N LEU A 164 -4.11 -7.82 1.57
CA LEU A 164 -4.04 -7.97 0.10
C LEU A 164 -5.02 -9.03 -0.43
N THR A 165 -6.14 -9.23 0.28
CA THR A 165 -7.12 -10.26 -0.10
C THR A 165 -8.14 -9.72 -1.09
N GLN A 166 -8.55 -10.59 -2.00
CA GLN A 166 -9.59 -10.32 -3.00
C GLN A 166 -10.44 -11.57 -3.22
N THR A 167 -11.65 -11.40 -3.72
CA THR A 167 -12.44 -12.43 -4.39
C THR A 167 -12.18 -12.35 -5.90
N PHE A 168 -12.79 -13.21 -6.69
CA PHE A 168 -12.70 -13.10 -8.15
C PHE A 168 -13.45 -11.87 -8.70
N GLU A 169 -14.42 -11.37 -7.96
CA GLU A 169 -15.26 -10.23 -8.31
C GLU A 169 -14.71 -8.89 -7.85
N THR A 170 -13.78 -8.87 -6.86
CA THR A 170 -13.27 -7.65 -6.23
C THR A 170 -12.84 -6.60 -7.26
N LEU A 171 -12.04 -7.00 -8.25
CA LEU A 171 -11.48 -6.05 -9.22
C LEU A 171 -12.59 -5.38 -10.08
N ASP A 172 -13.64 -6.14 -10.42
CA ASP A 172 -14.78 -5.60 -11.16
C ASP A 172 -15.60 -4.64 -10.29
N HIS A 173 -15.81 -4.96 -9.02
CA HIS A 173 -16.47 -4.09 -8.06
C HIS A 173 -15.69 -2.78 -7.83
N LEU A 174 -14.37 -2.86 -7.70
CA LEU A 174 -13.50 -1.71 -7.55
C LEU A 174 -13.57 -0.78 -8.78
N SER A 175 -13.44 -1.35 -9.99
CA SER A 175 -13.53 -0.59 -11.22
C SER A 175 -14.88 0.11 -11.38
N GLN A 176 -15.99 -0.59 -11.06
CA GLN A 176 -17.34 -0.01 -11.08
C GLN A 176 -17.53 1.08 -10.02
N ALA A 177 -16.81 1.02 -8.90
CA ALA A 177 -16.84 2.03 -7.84
C ALA A 177 -15.95 3.24 -8.14
N GLY A 178 -15.20 3.21 -9.27
CA GLY A 178 -14.35 4.31 -9.72
C GLY A 178 -12.88 4.20 -9.28
N ILE A 179 -12.46 3.05 -8.77
CA ILE A 179 -11.05 2.80 -8.47
C ILE A 179 -10.27 2.64 -9.78
N GLU A 180 -9.12 3.29 -9.85
CA GLU A 180 -8.27 3.35 -11.04
C GLU A 180 -6.97 2.56 -10.86
N TYR A 181 -6.51 2.34 -9.59
CA TYR A 181 -5.35 1.51 -9.33
C TYR A 181 -5.48 0.67 -8.05
N ILE A 182 -4.75 -0.44 -8.01
CA ILE A 182 -4.60 -1.32 -6.85
C ILE A 182 -3.13 -1.54 -6.51
N GLY A 183 -2.84 -1.86 -5.23
CA GLY A 183 -1.52 -2.32 -4.77
C GLY A 183 -1.54 -3.75 -4.24
N ASP A 184 -2.58 -4.54 -4.54
CA ASP A 184 -2.76 -5.88 -3.95
C ASP A 184 -1.90 -6.96 -4.60
N TRP A 185 -1.37 -6.71 -5.81
CA TRP A 185 -0.68 -7.72 -6.59
C TRP A 185 0.83 -7.50 -6.67
N VAL A 186 1.58 -8.43 -6.12
CA VAL A 186 3.04 -8.45 -6.13
C VAL A 186 3.51 -9.21 -7.36
N LEU A 187 3.48 -8.60 -8.53
CA LEU A 187 3.75 -9.32 -9.77
C LEU A 187 4.80 -8.68 -10.69
N ASP A 188 5.25 -7.47 -10.37
CA ASP A 188 6.06 -6.70 -11.30
C ASP A 188 6.84 -5.57 -10.64
N ASP A 189 7.85 -5.04 -11.33
CA ASP A 189 8.60 -3.83 -10.96
C ASP A 189 8.12 -2.59 -11.71
N GLN A 190 7.16 -2.75 -12.63
CA GLN A 190 6.50 -1.68 -13.37
C GLN A 190 4.97 -1.82 -13.28
N PRO A 191 4.19 -0.71 -13.35
CA PRO A 191 2.74 -0.83 -13.41
C PRO A 191 2.26 -1.61 -14.61
N VAL A 192 1.16 -2.33 -14.46
CA VAL A 192 0.50 -3.08 -15.55
C VAL A 192 -1.01 -2.86 -15.50
N TRP A 193 -1.67 -2.87 -16.68
CA TRP A 193 -3.11 -2.80 -16.74
C TRP A 193 -3.76 -4.17 -16.51
N ALA A 194 -4.69 -4.23 -15.58
CA ALA A 194 -5.57 -5.37 -15.38
C ALA A 194 -6.95 -5.08 -15.99
N GLN A 195 -7.41 -5.97 -16.86
CA GLN A 195 -8.71 -5.86 -17.51
C GLN A 195 -9.84 -6.19 -16.55
N THR A 196 -10.92 -5.44 -16.63
CA THR A 196 -12.15 -5.65 -15.86
C THR A 196 -13.37 -5.66 -16.78
N THR A 197 -14.52 -5.97 -16.23
CA THR A 197 -15.80 -5.89 -16.95
C THR A 197 -16.27 -4.44 -17.16
N HIS A 198 -15.56 -3.44 -16.62
CA HIS A 198 -15.91 -2.03 -16.75
C HIS A 198 -14.76 -1.22 -17.38
N LYS A 199 -13.79 -0.77 -16.59
CA LYS A 199 -12.61 -0.05 -17.05
C LYS A 199 -11.36 -0.76 -16.54
N PRO A 200 -10.27 -0.81 -17.31
CA PRO A 200 -9.01 -1.34 -16.79
C PRO A 200 -8.58 -0.63 -15.49
N VAL A 201 -7.93 -1.37 -14.61
CA VAL A 201 -7.38 -0.88 -13.35
C VAL A 201 -5.87 -1.13 -13.37
N ALA A 202 -5.07 -0.14 -13.01
CA ALA A 202 -3.63 -0.33 -12.93
C ALA A 202 -3.26 -1.12 -11.67
N ALA A 203 -2.49 -2.20 -11.82
CA ALA A 203 -1.80 -2.83 -10.71
C ALA A 203 -0.44 -2.16 -10.55
N LEU A 204 -0.24 -1.40 -9.48
CA LEU A 204 1.02 -0.76 -9.17
C LEU A 204 1.95 -1.74 -8.45
N PRO A 205 3.26 -1.69 -8.71
CA PRO A 205 4.22 -2.58 -8.06
C PRO A 205 4.19 -2.46 -6.55
N TYR A 206 4.03 -3.59 -5.87
CA TYR A 206 4.07 -3.68 -4.43
C TYR A 206 5.13 -4.68 -3.98
N ASN A 207 6.04 -4.26 -3.11
CA ASN A 207 7.18 -5.08 -2.73
C ASN A 207 6.88 -5.81 -1.41
N TYR A 208 6.27 -6.99 -1.51
CA TYR A 208 5.81 -7.76 -0.35
C TYR A 208 6.96 -8.14 0.59
N GLU A 209 8.13 -8.44 0.05
CA GLU A 209 9.32 -8.77 0.83
C GLU A 209 9.96 -7.58 1.55
N LEU A 210 9.58 -6.34 1.18
CA LEU A 210 9.98 -5.10 1.86
C LEU A 210 8.90 -4.57 2.80
N HIS A 211 7.80 -5.30 2.95
CA HIS A 211 6.70 -4.93 3.82
C HIS A 211 7.09 -5.11 5.29
N ASP A 212 6.91 -4.10 6.13
CA ASP A 212 7.31 -4.14 7.53
C ASP A 212 6.61 -5.26 8.34
N ILE A 213 5.34 -5.57 8.06
CA ILE A 213 4.66 -6.73 8.67
C ILE A 213 5.40 -8.03 8.34
N VAL A 214 5.75 -8.23 7.06
CA VAL A 214 6.44 -9.45 6.63
C VAL A 214 7.80 -9.55 7.31
N MET A 215 8.58 -8.49 7.26
CA MET A 215 9.94 -8.50 7.77
C MET A 215 10.03 -8.53 9.30
N MET A 216 9.23 -7.69 9.97
CA MET A 216 9.38 -7.41 11.41
C MET A 216 8.42 -8.21 12.29
N ASN A 217 7.30 -8.70 11.74
CA ASN A 217 6.31 -9.44 12.51
C ASN A 217 6.20 -10.91 12.09
N ILE A 218 6.11 -11.20 10.79
CA ILE A 218 5.98 -12.60 10.32
C ILE A 218 7.33 -13.31 10.35
N GLN A 219 8.37 -12.72 9.75
CA GLN A 219 9.72 -13.29 9.73
C GLN A 219 10.51 -12.98 11.01
N ASN A 220 10.01 -12.08 11.85
CA ASN A 220 10.60 -11.68 13.13
C ASN A 220 12.09 -11.28 13.02
N ASN A 221 12.44 -10.56 11.97
CA ASN A 221 13.80 -10.09 11.75
C ASN A 221 14.17 -8.96 12.72
N GLU A 222 15.47 -8.85 13.02
CA GLU A 222 16.03 -7.70 13.72
C GLU A 222 15.80 -6.40 12.93
N SER A 223 15.64 -5.29 13.66
CA SER A 223 15.19 -4.02 13.08
C SER A 223 16.10 -3.47 11.96
N HIS A 224 17.42 -3.73 12.03
CA HIS A 224 18.38 -3.27 11.01
C HIS A 224 18.22 -3.99 9.67
N ILE A 225 17.70 -5.22 9.68
CA ILE A 225 17.46 -6.01 8.45
C ILE A 225 16.51 -5.30 7.50
N TYR A 226 15.57 -4.48 8.03
CA TYR A 226 14.70 -3.67 7.17
C TYR A 226 15.51 -2.78 6.23
N ARG A 227 16.44 -2.01 6.78
CA ARG A 227 17.32 -1.13 5.99
C ARG A 227 18.20 -1.94 5.04
N ASP A 228 18.82 -2.98 5.53
CA ASP A 228 19.81 -3.75 4.77
C ASP A 228 19.14 -4.44 3.57
N ARG A 229 18.00 -5.10 3.78
CA ARG A 229 17.23 -5.71 2.68
C ARG A 229 16.68 -4.67 1.69
N ALA A 230 16.16 -3.55 2.18
CA ALA A 230 15.66 -2.49 1.31
C ALA A 230 16.78 -1.90 0.44
N MET A 231 18.00 -1.78 0.98
CA MET A 231 19.15 -1.32 0.21
C MET A 231 19.64 -2.32 -0.81
N ASP A 232 19.67 -3.62 -0.48
CA ASP A 232 20.03 -4.68 -1.44
C ASP A 232 19.02 -4.72 -2.60
N TYR A 233 17.74 -4.66 -2.27
CA TYR A 233 16.66 -4.60 -3.27
C TYR A 233 16.79 -3.36 -4.16
N PHE A 234 16.96 -2.19 -3.53
CA PHE A 234 17.14 -0.93 -4.24
C PHE A 234 18.36 -0.94 -5.17
N ASN A 235 19.51 -1.40 -4.69
CA ASN A 235 20.74 -1.43 -5.48
C ASN A 235 20.57 -2.26 -6.75
N THR A 236 19.95 -3.44 -6.64
CA THR A 236 19.65 -4.29 -7.80
C THR A 236 18.75 -3.57 -8.81
N LEU A 237 17.61 -3.02 -8.36
CA LEU A 237 16.71 -2.29 -9.27
C LEU A 237 17.37 -1.03 -9.86
N TYR A 238 18.23 -0.36 -9.08
CA TYR A 238 18.94 0.82 -9.54
C TYR A 238 19.98 0.47 -10.61
N GLU A 239 20.66 -0.65 -10.50
CA GLU A 239 21.59 -1.16 -11.51
C GLU A 239 20.85 -1.57 -12.80
N GLU A 240 19.71 -2.25 -12.66
CA GLU A 240 18.89 -2.71 -13.79
C GLU A 240 18.15 -1.57 -14.50
N SER A 241 17.79 -0.50 -13.79
CA SER A 241 17.03 0.63 -14.34
C SER A 241 17.90 1.54 -15.19
N THR A 242 18.31 1.02 -16.32
CA THR A 242 19.04 1.76 -17.36
C THR A 242 18.08 2.57 -18.21
N ASP A 243 18.56 3.21 -19.25
CA ASP A 243 17.79 4.12 -20.09
C ASP A 243 16.46 3.52 -20.59
N GLY A 244 15.36 4.12 -20.17
CA GLY A 244 14.02 3.76 -20.61
C GLY A 244 13.32 2.64 -19.83
N HIS A 245 13.91 2.16 -18.72
CA HIS A 245 13.31 1.10 -17.91
C HIS A 245 13.25 1.45 -16.41
N PRO A 246 12.56 2.53 -16.00
CA PRO A 246 12.43 2.84 -14.58
C PRO A 246 11.69 1.73 -13.83
N ARG A 247 11.98 1.62 -12.54
CA ARG A 247 11.37 0.66 -11.62
C ARG A 247 10.67 1.39 -10.49
N VAL A 248 9.68 0.74 -9.90
CA VAL A 248 8.98 1.19 -8.69
C VAL A 248 9.40 0.33 -7.51
N ILE A 249 9.77 0.98 -6.41
CA ILE A 249 10.03 0.33 -5.13
C ILE A 249 9.03 0.85 -4.09
N ALA A 250 8.16 -0.03 -3.59
CA ALA A 250 7.19 0.29 -2.56
C ALA A 250 7.75 0.01 -1.17
N LEU A 251 7.61 0.98 -0.26
CA LEU A 251 8.04 0.87 1.14
C LEU A 251 6.82 1.05 2.05
N ALA A 252 6.26 -0.05 2.51
CA ALA A 252 5.06 -0.05 3.35
C ALA A 252 5.41 0.03 4.84
N MET A 253 4.69 0.90 5.55
CA MET A 253 4.89 1.21 6.97
C MET A 253 3.57 1.13 7.72
N HIS A 254 3.60 0.45 8.88
CA HIS A 254 2.50 0.44 9.84
C HIS A 254 2.93 1.15 11.13
N PRO A 255 2.09 2.05 11.69
CA PRO A 255 2.44 2.84 12.86
C PRO A 255 2.88 2.02 14.08
N TYR A 256 2.24 0.88 14.33
CA TYR A 256 2.58 -0.01 15.45
C TYR A 256 3.88 -0.80 15.25
N LEU A 257 4.37 -0.90 14.01
CA LEU A 257 5.66 -1.53 13.66
C LEU A 257 6.75 -0.50 13.40
N SER A 258 6.72 0.13 12.24
CA SER A 258 7.72 1.08 11.77
C SER A 258 7.81 2.33 12.65
N GLY A 259 6.71 2.70 13.33
CA GLY A 259 6.67 3.81 14.30
C GLY A 259 7.24 3.50 15.67
N SER A 260 7.70 2.26 15.95
CA SER A 260 8.32 1.89 17.22
C SER A 260 9.71 2.54 17.41
N PRO A 261 10.11 2.91 18.64
CA PRO A 261 11.35 3.63 18.89
C PRO A 261 12.61 2.93 18.38
N HIS A 262 12.67 1.60 18.47
CA HIS A 262 13.82 0.80 18.06
C HIS A 262 13.87 0.52 16.55
N ARG A 263 12.77 0.79 15.81
CA ARG A 263 12.63 0.53 14.37
C ARG A 263 12.73 1.79 13.52
N ILE A 264 12.15 2.90 13.98
CA ILE A 264 12.03 4.16 13.21
C ILE A 264 13.36 4.68 12.67
N ARG A 265 14.45 4.44 13.39
CA ARG A 265 15.80 4.82 12.95
C ARG A 265 16.14 4.18 11.60
N TYR A 266 15.93 2.88 11.48
CA TYR A 266 16.29 2.13 10.26
C TYR A 266 15.36 2.47 9.09
N VAL A 267 14.09 2.75 9.37
CA VAL A 267 13.15 3.26 8.36
C VAL A 267 13.65 4.60 7.83
N ARG A 268 14.05 5.52 8.71
CA ARG A 268 14.62 6.82 8.33
C ARG A 268 15.87 6.65 7.48
N GLU A 269 16.84 5.89 7.95
CA GLU A 269 18.12 5.64 7.25
C GLU A 269 17.88 5.05 5.85
N THR A 270 16.84 4.22 5.67
CA THR A 270 16.44 3.68 4.37
C THR A 270 16.03 4.79 3.42
N PHE A 271 15.08 5.64 3.83
CA PHE A 271 14.63 6.76 3.00
C PHE A 271 15.76 7.75 2.70
N GLU A 272 16.54 8.15 3.71
CA GLU A 272 17.67 9.07 3.55
C GLU A 272 18.67 8.56 2.51
N LYS A 273 19.02 7.27 2.57
CA LYS A 273 19.96 6.66 1.64
C LYS A 273 19.37 6.59 0.22
N ILE A 274 18.20 5.99 0.05
CA ILE A 274 17.59 5.78 -1.27
C ILE A 274 17.36 7.13 -1.96
N LEU A 275 16.81 8.12 -1.25
CA LEU A 275 16.51 9.44 -1.82
C LEU A 275 17.76 10.28 -2.13
N SER A 276 18.94 9.88 -1.64
CA SER A 276 20.20 10.56 -1.97
C SER A 276 20.77 10.16 -3.34
N PHE A 277 20.26 9.11 -3.97
CA PHE A 277 20.76 8.65 -5.28
C PHE A 277 20.22 9.50 -6.42
N PRO A 278 21.05 9.80 -7.45
CA PRO A 278 20.59 10.52 -8.64
C PRO A 278 19.49 9.75 -9.40
N GLY A 279 18.53 10.47 -9.93
CA GLY A 279 17.45 9.87 -10.72
C GLY A 279 16.42 9.09 -9.89
N VAL A 280 16.41 9.28 -8.56
CA VAL A 280 15.36 8.76 -7.68
C VAL A 280 14.31 9.83 -7.45
N VAL A 281 13.04 9.47 -7.67
CA VAL A 281 11.88 10.31 -7.35
C VAL A 281 11.04 9.63 -6.27
N CYS A 282 10.33 10.43 -5.48
CA CYS A 282 9.45 9.92 -4.43
C CYS A 282 8.02 10.36 -4.76
N TRP A 283 7.15 9.40 -5.11
CA TRP A 283 5.80 9.66 -5.59
C TRP A 283 4.75 8.88 -4.81
N ASP A 284 3.56 9.45 -4.67
CA ASP A 284 2.37 8.75 -4.21
C ASP A 284 1.75 7.91 -5.34
N GLY A 285 0.71 7.13 -5.01
CA GLY A 285 0.09 6.21 -5.96
C GLY A 285 -0.61 6.91 -7.12
N GLU A 286 -1.23 8.06 -6.88
CA GLU A 286 -1.87 8.84 -7.95
C GLU A 286 -0.82 9.39 -8.94
N GLN A 287 0.31 9.85 -8.47
CA GLN A 287 1.40 10.33 -9.33
C GLN A 287 1.97 9.19 -10.20
N ILE A 288 2.12 7.99 -9.63
CA ILE A 288 2.56 6.80 -10.37
C ILE A 288 1.52 6.41 -11.42
N LEU A 289 0.24 6.37 -11.05
CA LEU A 289 -0.85 6.09 -11.98
C LEU A 289 -0.86 7.07 -13.15
N ASP A 290 -0.84 8.38 -12.86
CA ASP A 290 -0.91 9.42 -13.88
C ASP A 290 0.29 9.38 -14.81
N TRP A 291 1.49 9.13 -14.28
CA TRP A 291 2.71 8.92 -15.06
C TRP A 291 2.60 7.73 -16.01
N PHE A 292 2.11 6.59 -15.50
CA PHE A 292 1.96 5.37 -16.26
C PHE A 292 0.89 5.49 -17.34
N ALA A 293 -0.31 5.95 -16.98
CA ALA A 293 -1.45 6.09 -17.89
C ALA A 293 -1.17 7.07 -19.05
N LYS A 294 -0.34 8.10 -18.82
CA LYS A 294 0.07 9.04 -19.85
C LYS A 294 0.94 8.39 -20.93
N GLN A 295 1.74 7.39 -20.57
CA GLN A 295 2.68 6.74 -21.49
C GLN A 295 2.08 5.46 -22.10
N ILE A 296 1.33 4.72 -21.32
CA ILE A 296 0.66 3.48 -21.75
C ILE A 296 -0.83 3.64 -21.42
N PRO A 297 -1.64 4.15 -22.33
CA PRO A 297 -3.09 4.24 -22.15
C PRO A 297 -3.73 2.88 -21.93
N ALA A 298 -4.81 2.83 -21.13
CA ALA A 298 -5.54 1.63 -20.73
C ALA A 298 -6.33 0.98 -21.88
#